data_82401d24758b8b2ec3504a29183459ea
#
_entry.id   82401d24758b8b2ec3504a29183459ea
#
_cell.length_a   1.000
_cell.length_b   1.000
_cell.length_c   1.000
_cell.angle_alpha   90.00
_cell.angle_beta   90.00
_cell.angle_gamma   90.00
#
_symmetry.space_group_name_H-M   'P 1'
#
loop_
_entity.id
_entity.type
_entity.pdbx_description
1 polymer ?
#
loop_
_entity_poly.entity_id
_entity_poly.type
_entity_poly.pdbx_seq_one_letter_code
_entity_poly.pdbx_strand_id
1 'polypeptide(L)'
;MNIRDLCPHCMRRLKNNQVRFCPMCGTDRTKKAVVKHQLVPFSILKDKYVVGEVIGQGGFGITYIGLDTTLEVRVAIKELYPDEFCTRTVSVSSNVELYKERDREIVLKLQKDFLSEARRLGKCCGLPGVVGVREYFEENNTAYIIMEYLDGMNLEVYTKRQGGKLPARILLPAIKPVMATLVKVHEQGLIHRDISPDNILCLPSGELKLIDFGAARDCDAVDEKSRLLALKYGYAPEEQCHRKGIQGPWTDVYSLAATIYKCLTGVTPPQSVDRMYEDDLKRPNALGAGLTPPEETALMR
;
A
#
# COMPACT_ATOMS: atom_id res chain seq x y z
N MET A 1 -10.46 -24.24 -15.59
CA MET A 1 -11.39 -23.42 -14.74
C MET A 1 -12.11 -22.41 -15.64
N ASN A 2 -13.43 -22.24 -15.50
CA ASN A 2 -14.10 -21.17 -16.26
C ASN A 2 -14.00 -19.86 -15.45
N ILE A 3 -13.25 -18.88 -15.97
CA ILE A 3 -13.02 -17.59 -15.30
C ILE A 3 -14.32 -16.77 -15.13
N ARG A 4 -15.36 -17.05 -15.95
CA ARG A 4 -16.66 -16.38 -15.83
C ARG A 4 -17.46 -16.80 -14.59
N ASP A 5 -17.04 -17.89 -13.93
CA ASP A 5 -17.63 -18.32 -12.66
C ASP A 5 -17.02 -17.59 -11.45
N LEU A 6 -16.11 -16.67 -11.66
CA LEU A 6 -15.51 -15.87 -10.60
C LEU A 6 -16.32 -14.59 -10.36
N CYS A 7 -16.33 -14.14 -9.11
CA CYS A 7 -16.78 -12.79 -8.78
C CYS A 7 -15.60 -11.82 -9.00
N PRO A 8 -15.73 -10.77 -9.84
CA PRO A 8 -14.62 -9.86 -10.13
C PRO A 8 -14.15 -9.06 -8.90
N HIS A 9 -15.02 -8.86 -7.92
CA HIS A 9 -14.71 -8.08 -6.70
C HIS A 9 -13.99 -8.88 -5.63
N CYS A 10 -14.29 -10.18 -5.46
CA CYS A 10 -13.65 -10.99 -4.40
C CYS A 10 -12.89 -12.21 -4.91
N MET A 11 -12.87 -12.45 -6.22
CA MET A 11 -12.22 -13.57 -6.93
C MET A 11 -12.59 -14.95 -6.39
N ARG A 12 -13.71 -15.07 -5.65
CA ARG A 12 -14.24 -16.34 -5.20
C ARG A 12 -15.16 -16.95 -6.25
N ARG A 13 -15.11 -18.29 -6.34
CA ARG A 13 -15.91 -19.07 -7.30
C ARG A 13 -17.39 -19.05 -6.91
N LEU A 14 -18.23 -18.86 -7.89
CA LEU A 14 -19.68 -18.87 -7.77
C LEU A 14 -20.24 -20.23 -8.22
N LYS A 15 -21.18 -20.76 -7.46
CA LYS A 15 -21.91 -21.98 -7.87
C LYS A 15 -22.85 -21.71 -9.06
N ASN A 16 -23.36 -20.48 -9.15
CA ASN A 16 -24.18 -19.99 -10.26
C ASN A 16 -23.67 -18.61 -10.67
N ASN A 17 -23.22 -18.47 -11.91
CA ASN A 17 -22.67 -17.21 -12.46
C ASN A 17 -23.76 -16.22 -12.91
N GLN A 18 -25.05 -16.61 -12.90
CA GLN A 18 -26.17 -15.74 -13.27
C GLN A 18 -26.68 -14.89 -12.10
N VAL A 19 -26.19 -15.11 -10.88
CA VAL A 19 -26.62 -14.30 -9.71
C VAL A 19 -26.17 -12.85 -9.86
N ARG A 20 -27.08 -11.92 -9.59
CA ARG A 20 -26.80 -10.48 -9.61
C ARG A 20 -25.86 -10.07 -8.48
N PHE A 21 -26.14 -10.50 -7.26
CA PHE A 21 -25.31 -10.21 -6.09
C PHE A 21 -24.41 -11.38 -5.74
N CYS A 22 -23.14 -11.11 -5.49
CA CYS A 22 -22.23 -12.15 -5.06
C CYS A 22 -22.62 -12.65 -3.65
N PRO A 23 -22.88 -13.96 -3.45
CA PRO A 23 -23.28 -14.48 -2.14
C PRO A 23 -22.14 -14.43 -1.11
N MET A 24 -20.90 -14.21 -1.55
CA MET A 24 -19.71 -14.21 -0.69
C MET A 24 -19.32 -12.81 -0.21
N CYS A 25 -19.47 -11.77 -1.05
CA CYS A 25 -19.07 -10.40 -0.72
C CYS A 25 -20.18 -9.36 -0.86
N GLY A 26 -21.38 -9.77 -1.32
CA GLY A 26 -22.55 -8.90 -1.45
C GLY A 26 -22.52 -7.93 -2.64
N THR A 27 -21.41 -7.85 -3.40
CA THR A 27 -21.28 -6.88 -4.50
C THR A 27 -22.24 -7.15 -5.64
N ASP A 28 -22.84 -6.08 -6.19
CA ASP A 28 -23.66 -6.13 -7.39
C ASP A 28 -22.77 -6.28 -8.63
N ARG A 29 -22.77 -7.47 -9.22
CA ARG A 29 -21.93 -7.85 -10.36
C ARG A 29 -22.35 -7.22 -11.68
N THR A 30 -23.53 -6.61 -11.74
CA THR A 30 -24.03 -5.91 -12.95
C THR A 30 -23.49 -4.49 -13.03
N LYS A 31 -22.99 -3.92 -11.95
CA LYS A 31 -22.36 -2.62 -11.93
C LYS A 31 -20.95 -2.73 -12.52
N LYS A 32 -20.80 -2.28 -13.77
CA LYS A 32 -19.48 -2.14 -14.40
C LYS A 32 -18.86 -0.81 -13.96
N ALA A 33 -17.93 -0.85 -13.04
CA ALA A 33 -17.04 0.27 -12.82
C ALA A 33 -16.01 0.29 -13.97
N VAL A 34 -16.28 0.99 -15.05
CA VAL A 34 -15.31 1.22 -16.13
C VAL A 34 -14.58 2.51 -15.79
N VAL A 35 -13.43 2.41 -15.15
CA VAL A 35 -12.52 3.55 -15.01
C VAL A 35 -11.50 3.50 -16.14
N LYS A 36 -11.30 4.63 -16.83
CA LYS A 36 -10.59 4.77 -18.13
C LYS A 36 -9.19 4.26 -18.03
N HIS A 37 -8.48 3.75 -17.37
CA HIS A 37 -7.07 3.28 -17.44
C HIS A 37 -6.82 1.99 -16.65
N GLN A 38 -7.83 1.42 -16.02
CA GLN A 38 -7.71 0.18 -15.27
C GLN A 38 -7.83 -1.01 -16.22
N LEU A 39 -7.12 -2.10 -15.94
CA LEU A 39 -7.31 -3.34 -16.66
C LEU A 39 -8.76 -3.81 -16.54
N VAL A 40 -9.30 -4.37 -17.62
CA VAL A 40 -10.65 -4.93 -17.60
C VAL A 40 -10.68 -6.16 -16.70
N PRO A 41 -11.66 -6.29 -15.80
CA PRO A 41 -11.85 -7.53 -15.04
C PRO A 41 -11.89 -8.76 -15.97
N PHE A 42 -11.24 -9.83 -15.54
CA PHE A 42 -10.98 -11.07 -16.29
C PHE A 42 -9.91 -10.98 -17.37
N SER A 43 -9.17 -9.87 -17.51
CA SER A 43 -7.89 -9.89 -18.23
C SER A 43 -6.96 -10.92 -17.59
N ILE A 44 -6.11 -11.53 -18.43
CA ILE A 44 -5.14 -12.53 -17.97
C ILE A 44 -3.74 -11.94 -18.16
N LEU A 45 -2.95 -11.96 -17.11
CA LEU A 45 -1.54 -11.59 -17.13
C LEU A 45 -0.69 -12.85 -17.02
N LYS A 46 0.39 -12.92 -17.80
CA LYS A 46 1.35 -14.03 -17.83
C LYS A 46 0.67 -15.40 -17.99
N ASP A 47 -0.42 -15.47 -18.75
CA ASP A 47 -1.25 -16.69 -18.96
C ASP A 47 -1.68 -17.39 -17.67
N LYS A 48 -1.58 -16.72 -16.51
CA LYS A 48 -1.72 -17.34 -15.21
C LYS A 48 -2.58 -16.54 -14.23
N TYR A 49 -2.50 -15.21 -14.26
CA TYR A 49 -3.17 -14.37 -13.28
C TYR A 49 -4.43 -13.72 -13.85
N VAL A 50 -5.58 -14.12 -13.35
CA VAL A 50 -6.85 -13.47 -13.70
C VAL A 50 -7.00 -12.21 -12.88
N VAL A 51 -7.14 -11.06 -13.55
CA VAL A 51 -7.34 -9.75 -12.95
C VAL A 51 -8.81 -9.58 -12.53
N GLY A 52 -9.04 -9.09 -11.32
CA GLY A 52 -10.35 -8.68 -10.82
C GLY A 52 -10.51 -7.16 -10.82
N GLU A 53 -11.34 -6.67 -9.89
CA GLU A 53 -11.54 -5.23 -9.70
C GLU A 53 -10.38 -4.59 -8.93
N VAL A 54 -10.28 -3.27 -9.05
CA VAL A 54 -9.32 -2.46 -8.30
C VAL A 54 -9.66 -2.47 -6.81
N ILE A 55 -8.65 -2.69 -5.98
CA ILE A 55 -8.72 -2.62 -4.52
C ILE A 55 -7.95 -1.43 -3.94
N GLY A 56 -7.12 -0.77 -4.76
CA GLY A 56 -6.39 0.44 -4.40
C GLY A 56 -5.80 1.13 -5.63
N GLN A 57 -5.71 2.46 -5.59
CA GLN A 57 -5.07 3.24 -6.65
C GLN A 57 -4.40 4.47 -6.04
N GLY A 58 -3.20 4.77 -6.53
CA GLY A 58 -2.43 5.97 -6.20
C GLY A 58 -1.75 6.53 -7.45
N GLY A 59 -1.04 7.65 -7.34
CA GLY A 59 -0.40 8.33 -8.48
C GLY A 59 0.66 7.50 -9.22
N PHE A 60 1.20 6.46 -8.58
CA PHE A 60 2.25 5.61 -9.19
C PHE A 60 1.81 4.18 -9.48
N GLY A 61 0.59 3.79 -9.13
CA GLY A 61 0.18 2.43 -9.36
C GLY A 61 -1.26 2.11 -9.06
N ILE A 62 -1.70 0.98 -9.59
CA ILE A 62 -3.04 0.44 -9.42
C ILE A 62 -2.90 -0.96 -8.82
N THR A 63 -3.65 -1.24 -7.76
CA THR A 63 -3.69 -2.58 -7.14
C THR A 63 -5.03 -3.22 -7.40
N TYR A 64 -4.99 -4.44 -7.97
CA TYR A 64 -6.17 -5.25 -8.27
C TYR A 64 -6.22 -6.46 -7.33
N ILE A 65 -7.41 -6.91 -7.02
CA ILE A 65 -7.57 -8.30 -6.60
C ILE A 65 -7.39 -9.21 -7.81
N GLY A 66 -6.78 -10.38 -7.65
CA GLY A 66 -6.62 -11.34 -8.71
C GLY A 66 -6.71 -12.78 -8.21
N LEU A 67 -6.62 -13.72 -9.16
CA LEU A 67 -6.53 -15.15 -8.90
C LEU A 67 -5.34 -15.75 -9.64
N ASP A 68 -4.46 -16.43 -8.93
CA ASP A 68 -3.50 -17.36 -9.50
C ASP A 68 -4.24 -18.63 -9.92
N THR A 69 -4.36 -18.88 -11.23
CA THR A 69 -5.11 -20.03 -11.77
C THR A 69 -4.40 -21.35 -11.60
N THR A 70 -3.07 -21.32 -11.38
CA THR A 70 -2.25 -22.52 -11.17
C THR A 70 -2.38 -23.02 -9.73
N LEU A 71 -2.31 -22.09 -8.77
CA LEU A 71 -2.41 -22.41 -7.35
C LEU A 71 -3.84 -22.31 -6.81
N GLU A 72 -4.78 -21.79 -7.59
CA GLU A 72 -6.17 -21.51 -7.23
C GLU A 72 -6.29 -20.63 -5.96
N VAL A 73 -5.38 -19.67 -5.78
CA VAL A 73 -5.35 -18.77 -4.64
C VAL A 73 -5.53 -17.31 -5.07
N ARG A 74 -6.20 -16.53 -4.21
CA ARG A 74 -6.32 -15.08 -4.41
C ARG A 74 -4.95 -14.41 -4.25
N VAL A 75 -4.71 -13.41 -5.08
CA VAL A 75 -3.51 -12.59 -5.07
C VAL A 75 -3.87 -11.10 -5.13
N ALA A 76 -2.98 -10.24 -4.66
CA ALA A 76 -3.00 -8.82 -4.97
C ALA A 76 -2.03 -8.59 -6.12
N ILE A 77 -2.48 -7.87 -7.16
CA ILE A 77 -1.70 -7.55 -8.36
C ILE A 77 -1.45 -6.05 -8.34
N LYS A 78 -0.22 -5.63 -8.06
CA LYS A 78 0.18 -4.22 -8.11
C LYS A 78 0.80 -3.95 -9.48
N GLU A 79 0.20 -3.02 -10.20
CA GLU A 79 0.66 -2.52 -11.49
C GLU A 79 1.38 -1.19 -11.30
N LEU A 80 2.54 -1.01 -11.90
CA LEU A 80 3.16 0.30 -12.03
C LEU A 80 2.37 1.11 -13.05
N TYR A 81 1.74 2.18 -12.60
CA TYR A 81 0.96 3.07 -13.46
C TYR A 81 1.17 4.52 -13.02
N PRO A 82 2.28 5.16 -13.43
CA PRO A 82 2.54 6.56 -13.12
C PRO A 82 1.65 7.46 -14.00
N ASP A 83 0.48 7.82 -13.48
CA ASP A 83 -0.60 8.51 -14.19
C ASP A 83 -0.22 9.89 -14.74
N GLU A 84 0.83 10.52 -14.19
CA GLU A 84 1.41 11.78 -14.68
C GLU A 84 2.09 11.61 -16.06
N PHE A 85 2.66 10.43 -16.35
CA PHE A 85 3.49 10.18 -17.53
C PHE A 85 2.82 9.30 -18.59
N CYS A 86 1.78 8.56 -18.21
CA CYS A 86 1.22 7.54 -19.07
C CYS A 86 -0.31 7.47 -19.05
N THR A 87 -0.83 6.82 -20.07
CA THR A 87 -2.25 6.52 -20.25
C THR A 87 -2.47 5.10 -20.77
N ARG A 88 -3.72 4.67 -20.77
CA ARG A 88 -4.17 3.43 -21.38
C ARG A 88 -5.55 3.63 -21.97
N THR A 89 -5.74 3.21 -23.22
CA THR A 89 -7.05 3.17 -23.87
C THR A 89 -7.53 1.73 -23.90
N VAL A 90 -8.21 1.32 -22.85
CA VAL A 90 -8.59 -0.09 -22.57
C VAL A 90 -9.45 -0.73 -23.68
N SER A 91 -10.21 0.08 -24.42
CA SER A 91 -10.97 -0.39 -25.59
C SER A 91 -10.10 -0.82 -26.77
N VAL A 92 -8.83 -0.45 -26.76
CA VAL A 92 -7.88 -0.71 -27.87
C VAL A 92 -6.82 -1.72 -27.44
N SER A 93 -6.21 -1.54 -26.26
CA SER A 93 -5.09 -2.37 -25.80
C SER A 93 -4.96 -2.33 -24.28
N SER A 94 -4.37 -3.39 -23.69
CA SER A 94 -3.92 -3.41 -22.30
C SER A 94 -2.60 -2.68 -22.10
N ASN A 95 -1.91 -2.30 -23.18
CA ASN A 95 -0.60 -1.64 -23.10
C ASN A 95 -0.72 -0.23 -22.50
N VAL A 96 0.25 0.10 -21.67
CA VAL A 96 0.49 1.46 -21.21
C VAL A 96 1.21 2.25 -22.30
N GLU A 97 0.74 3.47 -22.55
CA GLU A 97 1.28 4.39 -23.55
C GLU A 97 1.77 5.66 -22.87
N LEU A 98 2.89 6.20 -23.30
CA LEU A 98 3.42 7.46 -22.79
C LEU A 98 2.67 8.66 -23.35
N TYR A 99 2.42 9.68 -22.53
CA TYR A 99 1.91 10.96 -23.04
C TYR A 99 2.93 11.67 -23.92
N LYS A 100 4.22 11.56 -23.58
CA LYS A 100 5.32 12.20 -24.30
C LYS A 100 6.52 11.26 -24.35
N GLU A 101 7.10 11.08 -25.53
CA GLU A 101 8.26 10.21 -25.72
C GLU A 101 9.48 10.65 -24.87
N ARG A 102 9.62 11.96 -24.59
CA ARG A 102 10.68 12.48 -23.73
C ARG A 102 10.65 11.93 -22.28
N ASP A 103 9.49 11.42 -21.82
CA ASP A 103 9.32 10.90 -20.47
C ASP A 103 9.69 9.41 -20.36
N ARG A 104 10.10 8.79 -21.48
CA ARG A 104 10.46 7.36 -21.56
C ARG A 104 11.54 6.96 -20.57
N GLU A 105 12.60 7.73 -20.45
CA GLU A 105 13.70 7.44 -19.52
C GLU A 105 13.25 7.46 -18.06
N ILE A 106 12.35 8.38 -17.73
CA ILE A 106 11.74 8.50 -16.39
C ILE A 106 10.93 7.24 -16.08
N VAL A 107 10.06 6.83 -17.00
CA VAL A 107 9.19 5.67 -16.80
C VAL A 107 10.00 4.38 -16.74
N LEU A 108 11.03 4.23 -17.59
CA LEU A 108 11.94 3.08 -17.54
C LEU A 108 12.72 3.02 -16.19
N LYS A 109 13.13 4.17 -15.65
CA LYS A 109 13.75 4.22 -14.33
C LYS A 109 12.76 3.79 -13.25
N LEU A 110 11.54 4.35 -13.24
CA LEU A 110 10.47 3.95 -12.31
C LEU A 110 10.19 2.44 -12.37
N GLN A 111 10.14 1.86 -13.57
CA GLN A 111 9.92 0.43 -13.78
C GLN A 111 11.06 -0.41 -13.19
N LYS A 112 12.30 -0.01 -13.43
CA LYS A 112 13.48 -0.67 -12.87
C LYS A 112 13.50 -0.61 -11.35
N ASP A 113 13.18 0.56 -10.76
CA ASP A 113 13.15 0.76 -9.31
C ASP A 113 12.03 -0.08 -8.67
N PHE A 114 10.85 -0.11 -9.29
CA PHE A 114 9.70 -0.92 -8.87
C PHE A 114 10.03 -2.42 -8.84
N LEU A 115 10.68 -2.96 -9.89
CA LEU A 115 11.09 -4.36 -9.94
C LEU A 115 12.24 -4.67 -8.96
N SER A 116 13.16 -3.72 -8.76
CA SER A 116 14.25 -3.85 -7.79
C SER A 116 13.71 -3.93 -6.36
N GLU A 117 12.69 -3.12 -6.03
CA GLU A 117 12.00 -3.18 -4.75
C GLU A 117 11.31 -4.53 -4.55
N ALA A 118 10.54 -4.99 -5.54
CA ALA A 118 9.89 -6.29 -5.51
C ALA A 118 10.89 -7.42 -5.22
N ARG A 119 12.07 -7.38 -5.85
CA ARG A 119 13.17 -8.35 -5.63
C ARG A 119 13.67 -8.32 -4.20
N ARG A 120 13.88 -7.13 -3.62
CA ARG A 120 14.35 -6.98 -2.25
C ARG A 120 13.28 -7.40 -1.25
N LEU A 121 12.03 -6.98 -1.46
CA LEU A 121 10.90 -7.36 -0.63
C LEU A 121 10.65 -8.88 -0.65
N GLY A 122 10.89 -9.53 -1.80
CA GLY A 122 10.84 -10.98 -1.93
C GLY A 122 11.78 -11.73 -0.98
N LYS A 123 12.92 -11.13 -0.59
CA LYS A 123 13.83 -11.70 0.42
C LYS A 123 13.25 -11.66 1.84
N CYS A 124 12.27 -10.80 2.07
CA CYS A 124 11.55 -10.67 3.33
C CYS A 124 10.28 -11.55 3.36
N CYS A 125 10.07 -12.38 2.33
CA CYS A 125 8.91 -13.26 2.25
C CYS A 125 8.85 -14.23 3.45
N GLY A 126 7.65 -14.36 4.04
CA GLY A 126 7.45 -15.21 5.23
C GLY A 126 7.74 -14.52 6.56
N LEU A 127 8.23 -13.28 6.57
CA LEU A 127 8.32 -12.49 7.80
C LEU A 127 6.91 -12.03 8.23
N PRO A 128 6.55 -12.13 9.52
CA PRO A 128 5.33 -11.52 10.02
C PRO A 128 5.40 -10.00 9.89
N GLY A 129 4.26 -9.34 9.68
CA GLY A 129 4.22 -7.88 9.66
C GLY A 129 4.49 -7.21 8.32
N VAL A 130 4.80 -7.95 7.25
CA VAL A 130 4.93 -7.43 5.89
C VAL A 130 4.22 -8.34 4.88
N VAL A 131 3.69 -7.75 3.80
CA VAL A 131 3.08 -8.50 2.71
C VAL A 131 4.11 -9.32 1.94
N GLY A 132 3.77 -10.59 1.65
CA GLY A 132 4.65 -11.48 0.89
C GLY A 132 4.54 -11.25 -0.62
N VAL A 133 5.69 -11.06 -1.28
CA VAL A 133 5.81 -11.04 -2.75
C VAL A 133 5.93 -12.46 -3.28
N ARG A 134 5.13 -12.83 -4.27
CA ARG A 134 5.13 -14.15 -4.92
C ARG A 134 5.90 -14.14 -6.23
N GLU A 135 5.68 -13.10 -7.04
CA GLU A 135 6.27 -12.98 -8.37
C GLU A 135 6.32 -11.52 -8.79
N TYR A 136 7.16 -11.18 -9.77
CA TYR A 136 7.16 -9.88 -10.46
C TYR A 136 7.61 -10.09 -11.91
N PHE A 137 7.06 -9.29 -12.82
CA PHE A 137 7.34 -9.40 -14.28
C PHE A 137 6.98 -8.11 -15.01
N GLU A 138 7.42 -8.03 -16.26
CA GLU A 138 7.08 -6.97 -17.20
C GLU A 138 6.07 -7.50 -18.22
N GLU A 139 5.01 -6.74 -18.47
CA GLU A 139 3.99 -7.00 -19.50
C GLU A 139 3.24 -5.71 -19.78
N ASN A 140 2.56 -5.57 -20.90
CA ASN A 140 1.76 -4.40 -21.27
C ASN A 140 2.53 -3.06 -21.19
N ASN A 141 3.81 -3.03 -21.53
CA ASN A 141 4.72 -1.89 -21.43
C ASN A 141 4.83 -1.30 -20.01
N THR A 142 4.60 -2.12 -19.00
CA THR A 142 4.71 -1.77 -17.57
C THR A 142 5.24 -2.95 -16.76
N ALA A 143 5.20 -2.86 -15.45
CA ALA A 143 5.62 -3.90 -14.53
C ALA A 143 4.52 -4.25 -13.52
N TYR A 144 4.52 -5.50 -13.10
CA TYR A 144 3.58 -6.06 -12.15
C TYR A 144 4.30 -6.73 -10.98
N ILE A 145 3.74 -6.58 -9.79
CA ILE A 145 4.14 -7.34 -8.59
C ILE A 145 2.93 -8.14 -8.13
N ILE A 146 3.11 -9.44 -8.00
CA ILE A 146 2.11 -10.35 -7.46
C ILE A 146 2.41 -10.59 -5.99
N MET A 147 1.46 -10.29 -5.15
CA MET A 147 1.58 -10.41 -3.69
C MET A 147 0.50 -11.34 -3.13
N GLU A 148 0.69 -11.80 -1.90
CA GLU A 148 -0.39 -12.44 -1.17
C GLU A 148 -1.58 -11.49 -1.04
N TYR A 149 -2.80 -12.00 -1.26
CA TYR A 149 -4.01 -11.26 -0.96
C TYR A 149 -4.32 -11.37 0.53
N LEU A 150 -4.43 -10.24 1.18
CA LEU A 150 -4.74 -10.14 2.60
C LEU A 150 -6.21 -9.77 2.77
N ASP A 151 -6.99 -10.68 3.36
CA ASP A 151 -8.42 -10.46 3.65
C ASP A 151 -8.55 -9.69 4.96
N GLY A 152 -8.32 -8.40 4.92
CA GLY A 152 -8.30 -7.49 6.06
C GLY A 152 -8.83 -6.11 5.74
N MET A 153 -8.83 -5.23 6.70
CA MET A 153 -9.10 -3.80 6.52
C MET A 153 -7.92 -2.98 6.98
N ASN A 154 -7.71 -1.81 6.40
CA ASN A 154 -6.63 -0.96 6.86
C ASN A 154 -6.87 -0.44 8.30
N LEU A 155 -5.77 -0.11 8.97
CA LEU A 155 -5.78 0.27 10.38
C LEU A 155 -6.55 1.59 10.63
N GLU A 156 -6.61 2.48 9.63
CA GLU A 156 -7.43 3.71 9.70
C GLU A 156 -8.92 3.38 9.79
N VAL A 157 -9.42 2.49 8.90
CA VAL A 157 -10.81 2.03 8.91
C VAL A 157 -11.10 1.24 10.18
N TYR A 158 -10.17 0.37 10.59
CA TYR A 158 -10.31 -0.40 11.83
C TYR A 158 -10.43 0.51 13.04
N THR A 159 -9.52 1.49 13.17
CA THR A 159 -9.52 2.47 14.28
C THR A 159 -10.81 3.29 14.31
N LYS A 160 -11.29 3.75 13.14
CA LYS A 160 -12.59 4.46 13.05
C LYS A 160 -13.76 3.60 13.53
N ARG A 161 -13.81 2.32 13.18
CA ARG A 161 -14.84 1.38 13.63
C ARG A 161 -14.78 1.11 15.12
N GLN A 162 -13.61 1.25 15.76
CA GLN A 162 -13.43 1.12 17.21
C GLN A 162 -13.68 2.42 17.97
N GLY A 163 -14.29 3.44 17.35
CA GLY A 163 -14.60 4.72 17.98
C GLY A 163 -13.51 5.78 17.85
N GLY A 164 -12.58 5.62 16.87
CA GLY A 164 -11.56 6.60 16.53
C GLY A 164 -10.24 6.48 17.29
N LYS A 165 -10.16 5.58 18.27
CA LYS A 165 -8.96 5.31 19.08
C LYS A 165 -8.84 3.82 19.38
N LEU A 166 -7.59 3.36 19.57
CA LEU A 166 -7.29 2.01 20.02
C LEU A 166 -6.62 2.06 21.40
N PRO A 167 -7.02 1.19 22.35
CA PRO A 167 -6.32 1.06 23.62
C PRO A 167 -4.87 0.61 23.43
N ALA A 168 -3.92 1.22 24.17
CA ALA A 168 -2.49 0.87 24.11
C ALA A 168 -2.25 -0.63 24.31
N ARG A 169 -2.98 -1.27 25.24
CA ARG A 169 -2.91 -2.72 25.53
C ARG A 169 -3.27 -3.60 24.33
N ILE A 170 -3.97 -3.08 23.33
CA ILE A 170 -4.31 -3.80 22.07
C ILE A 170 -3.32 -3.44 20.98
N LEU A 171 -3.07 -2.14 20.76
CA LEU A 171 -2.23 -1.70 19.64
C LEU A 171 -0.76 -2.07 19.83
N LEU A 172 -0.16 -1.84 21.00
CA LEU A 172 1.28 -2.05 21.19
C LEU A 172 1.72 -3.51 21.01
N PRO A 173 1.01 -4.54 21.51
CA PRO A 173 1.34 -5.93 21.21
C PRO A 173 1.17 -6.27 19.73
N ALA A 174 0.13 -5.74 19.06
CA ALA A 174 -0.15 -6.02 17.66
C ALA A 174 0.88 -5.39 16.70
N ILE A 175 1.46 -4.23 17.04
CA ILE A 175 2.45 -3.53 16.20
C ILE A 175 3.88 -4.08 16.37
N LYS A 176 4.20 -4.77 17.46
CA LYS A 176 5.53 -5.33 17.71
C LYS A 176 6.08 -6.21 16.58
N PRO A 177 5.31 -7.13 15.98
CA PRO A 177 5.78 -7.93 14.84
C PRO A 177 6.14 -7.05 13.64
N VAL A 178 5.39 -5.95 13.40
CA VAL A 178 5.70 -4.98 12.33
C VAL A 178 7.03 -4.29 12.62
N MET A 179 7.27 -3.83 13.84
CA MET A 179 8.55 -3.22 14.25
C MET A 179 9.72 -4.17 14.05
N ALA A 180 9.58 -5.42 14.51
CA ALA A 180 10.62 -6.44 14.36
C ALA A 180 10.91 -6.78 12.88
N THR A 181 9.89 -6.75 12.04
CA THR A 181 10.04 -7.00 10.60
C THR A 181 10.70 -5.81 9.91
N LEU A 182 10.38 -4.57 10.28
CA LEU A 182 11.03 -3.37 9.73
C LEU A 182 12.55 -3.41 9.92
N VAL A 183 13.06 -3.88 11.06
CA VAL A 183 14.51 -4.06 11.27
C VAL A 183 15.10 -4.94 10.17
N LYS A 184 14.49 -6.08 9.87
CA LYS A 184 14.97 -7.01 8.83
C LYS A 184 14.82 -6.44 7.42
N VAL A 185 13.79 -5.65 7.17
CA VAL A 185 13.57 -4.93 5.91
C VAL A 185 14.68 -3.90 5.71
N HIS A 186 15.02 -3.14 6.74
CA HIS A 186 16.09 -2.14 6.72
C HIS A 186 17.48 -2.80 6.52
N GLU A 187 17.72 -3.98 7.10
CA GLU A 187 18.95 -4.77 6.87
C GLU A 187 19.11 -5.20 5.39
N GLN A 188 18.01 -5.29 4.62
CA GLN A 188 18.05 -5.54 3.18
C GLN A 188 18.20 -4.24 2.35
N GLY A 189 18.43 -3.10 3.01
CA GLY A 189 18.55 -1.80 2.36
C GLY A 189 17.23 -1.29 1.77
N LEU A 190 16.08 -1.73 2.30
CA LEU A 190 14.77 -1.22 1.96
C LEU A 190 14.29 -0.24 3.02
N ILE A 191 13.64 0.83 2.59
CA ILE A 191 12.90 1.77 3.42
C ILE A 191 11.49 1.82 2.87
N HIS A 192 10.49 1.78 3.74
CA HIS A 192 9.07 1.76 3.33
C HIS A 192 8.59 3.12 2.80
N ARG A 193 8.94 4.20 3.49
CA ARG A 193 8.68 5.61 3.11
C ARG A 193 7.21 6.06 3.08
N ASP A 194 6.29 5.18 3.34
CA ASP A 194 4.85 5.48 3.34
C ASP A 194 4.08 4.79 4.46
N ILE A 195 4.70 4.66 5.63
CA ILE A 195 4.01 4.07 6.78
C ILE A 195 2.94 5.04 7.29
N SER A 196 1.71 4.55 7.32
CA SER A 196 0.54 5.26 7.83
C SER A 196 -0.56 4.25 8.14
N PRO A 197 -1.63 4.61 8.87
CA PRO A 197 -2.72 3.69 9.15
C PRO A 197 -3.38 3.08 7.91
N ASP A 198 -3.35 3.77 6.76
CA ASP A 198 -3.90 3.25 5.50
C ASP A 198 -3.07 2.12 4.91
N ASN A 199 -1.75 2.13 5.15
CA ASN A 199 -0.80 1.15 4.61
C ASN A 199 -0.45 0.04 5.60
N ILE A 200 -1.24 -0.12 6.65
CA ILE A 200 -1.19 -1.24 7.58
C ILE A 200 -2.54 -1.96 7.53
N LEU A 201 -2.56 -3.23 7.14
CA LEU A 201 -3.75 -4.07 7.19
C LEU A 201 -3.87 -4.76 8.53
N CYS A 202 -5.07 -4.71 9.10
CA CYS A 202 -5.49 -5.49 10.24
C CYS A 202 -6.24 -6.73 9.75
N LEU A 203 -5.68 -7.90 9.97
CA LEU A 203 -6.28 -9.18 9.60
C LEU A 203 -7.31 -9.63 10.63
N PRO A 204 -8.24 -10.54 10.28
CA PRO A 204 -9.21 -11.10 11.24
C PRO A 204 -8.55 -11.81 12.44
N SER A 205 -7.31 -12.27 12.29
CA SER A 205 -6.49 -12.83 13.38
C SER A 205 -6.02 -11.80 14.40
N GLY A 206 -6.13 -10.49 14.08
CA GLY A 206 -5.54 -9.39 14.85
C GLY A 206 -4.10 -9.07 14.47
N GLU A 207 -3.51 -9.80 13.54
CA GLU A 207 -2.19 -9.50 12.99
C GLU A 207 -2.22 -8.22 12.14
N LEU A 208 -1.14 -7.44 12.25
CA LEU A 208 -0.93 -6.26 11.43
C LEU A 208 0.14 -6.56 10.38
N LYS A 209 -0.12 -6.14 9.14
CA LYS A 209 0.85 -6.27 8.03
C LYS A 209 0.99 -4.96 7.27
N LEU A 210 2.25 -4.56 7.04
CA LEU A 210 2.60 -3.45 6.15
C LEU A 210 2.35 -3.87 4.70
N ILE A 211 1.74 -2.96 3.95
CA ILE A 211 1.51 -3.06 2.51
C ILE A 211 2.05 -1.81 1.83
N ASP A 212 2.19 -1.85 0.50
CA ASP A 212 2.50 -0.69 -0.34
C ASP A 212 3.80 0.04 0.01
N PHE A 213 4.94 -0.61 -0.21
CA PHE A 213 6.24 0.04 -0.19
C PHE A 213 6.31 1.14 -1.25
N GLY A 214 6.85 2.30 -0.87
CA GLY A 214 6.78 3.54 -1.65
C GLY A 214 8.00 3.80 -2.56
N ALA A 215 8.55 2.77 -3.27
CA ALA A 215 9.75 2.92 -4.10
C ALA A 215 9.64 4.00 -5.17
N ALA A 216 8.46 4.16 -5.75
CA ALA A 216 8.24 5.15 -6.80
C ALA A 216 8.41 6.62 -6.34
N ARG A 217 8.52 6.85 -5.03
CA ARG A 217 8.70 8.20 -4.45
C ARG A 217 10.13 8.72 -4.47
N ASP A 218 11.12 7.85 -4.75
CA ASP A 218 12.55 8.22 -4.78
C ASP A 218 13.03 8.71 -6.14
N CYS A 219 12.15 8.84 -7.14
CA CYS A 219 12.59 9.25 -8.45
C CYS A 219 12.91 10.76 -8.48
N ASP A 220 14.20 11.10 -8.60
CA ASP A 220 14.67 12.49 -8.81
C ASP A 220 14.03 13.18 -10.03
N ALA A 221 13.41 12.39 -10.90
CA ALA A 221 12.76 12.84 -12.12
C ALA A 221 11.31 13.31 -11.92
N VAL A 222 10.68 12.98 -10.79
CA VAL A 222 9.37 13.50 -10.41
C VAL A 222 9.54 14.94 -9.90
N ASP A 223 8.70 15.84 -10.38
CA ASP A 223 8.81 17.24 -9.95
C ASP A 223 8.54 17.37 -8.43
N GLU A 224 9.09 18.43 -7.84
CA GLU A 224 9.01 18.65 -6.40
C GLU A 224 7.58 18.80 -5.91
N LYS A 225 6.70 19.39 -6.72
CA LYS A 225 5.29 19.59 -6.38
C LYS A 225 4.54 18.26 -6.32
N SER A 226 4.70 17.41 -7.33
CA SER A 226 4.09 16.07 -7.37
C SER A 226 4.60 15.19 -6.24
N ARG A 227 5.91 15.27 -5.90
CA ARG A 227 6.49 14.57 -4.78
C ARG A 227 5.89 15.02 -3.44
N LEU A 228 5.77 16.33 -3.20
CA LEU A 228 5.20 16.87 -1.96
C LEU A 228 3.71 16.53 -1.83
N LEU A 229 2.95 16.54 -2.94
CA LEU A 229 1.54 16.13 -2.95
C LEU A 229 1.35 14.63 -2.61
N ALA A 230 2.36 13.81 -2.89
CA ALA A 230 2.33 12.39 -2.56
C ALA A 230 2.66 12.09 -1.08
N LEU A 231 3.21 13.07 -0.33
CA LEU A 231 3.52 12.90 1.09
C LEU A 231 2.25 12.91 1.94
N LYS A 232 2.17 12.01 2.90
CA LYS A 232 1.02 11.94 3.82
C LYS A 232 1.21 12.93 4.96
N TYR A 233 0.30 13.89 5.05
CA TYR A 233 0.24 14.89 6.12
C TYR A 233 0.35 14.25 7.51
N GLY A 234 1.28 14.74 8.33
CA GLY A 234 1.50 14.31 9.71
C GLY A 234 2.27 12.99 9.87
N TYR A 235 2.51 12.24 8.78
CA TYR A 235 3.25 10.97 8.82
C TYR A 235 4.63 11.05 8.17
N ALA A 236 4.82 11.95 7.22
CA ALA A 236 6.10 12.14 6.54
C ALA A 236 7.07 12.94 7.44
N PRO A 237 8.29 12.43 7.71
CA PRO A 237 9.32 13.18 8.40
C PRO A 237 9.92 14.28 7.50
N GLU A 238 10.65 15.21 8.12
CA GLU A 238 11.19 16.40 7.50
C GLU A 238 12.11 16.07 6.30
N GLU A 239 12.95 15.06 6.41
CA GLU A 239 13.86 14.66 5.34
C GLU A 239 13.14 14.19 4.06
N GLN A 240 11.89 13.74 4.16
CA GLN A 240 11.07 13.45 2.98
C GLN A 240 10.52 14.72 2.31
N CYS A 241 10.38 15.80 3.04
CA CYS A 241 9.88 17.08 2.53
C CYS A 241 10.94 17.83 1.72
N HIS A 242 12.21 17.50 1.86
CA HIS A 242 13.33 18.17 1.19
C HIS A 242 13.92 17.29 0.08
N ARG A 243 14.21 17.90 -1.09
CA ARG A 243 14.79 17.19 -2.25
C ARG A 243 16.13 16.54 -1.96
N LYS A 244 16.92 17.10 -1.05
CA LYS A 244 18.23 16.59 -0.64
C LYS A 244 18.22 15.93 0.74
N GLY A 245 17.04 15.65 1.29
CA GLY A 245 16.93 15.00 2.59
C GLY A 245 17.46 13.57 2.53
N ILE A 246 18.33 13.23 3.46
CA ILE A 246 18.90 11.89 3.55
C ILE A 246 17.90 11.00 4.28
N GLN A 247 17.32 10.06 3.57
CA GLN A 247 16.36 9.11 4.10
C GLN A 247 17.05 7.83 4.57
N GLY A 248 16.54 7.23 5.63
CA GLY A 248 17.08 6.01 6.21
C GLY A 248 16.03 5.27 7.07
N PRO A 249 16.44 4.25 7.83
CA PRO A 249 15.56 3.54 8.75
C PRO A 249 14.77 4.46 9.70
N TRP A 250 15.35 5.58 10.10
CA TRP A 250 14.70 6.60 10.95
C TRP A 250 13.46 7.22 10.30
N THR A 251 13.43 7.32 8.96
CA THR A 251 12.27 7.80 8.21
C THR A 251 11.03 6.95 8.49
N ASP A 252 11.19 5.62 8.48
CA ASP A 252 10.11 4.69 8.80
C ASP A 252 9.77 4.68 10.30
N VAL A 253 10.77 4.87 11.16
CA VAL A 253 10.56 4.95 12.61
C VAL A 253 9.66 6.14 12.95
N TYR A 254 9.94 7.33 12.37
CA TYR A 254 9.09 8.50 12.54
C TYR A 254 7.65 8.24 12.06
N SER A 255 7.49 7.73 10.85
CA SER A 255 6.17 7.46 10.26
C SER A 255 5.38 6.42 11.06
N LEU A 256 6.07 5.40 11.61
CA LEU A 256 5.45 4.41 12.49
C LEU A 256 5.04 5.01 13.83
N ALA A 257 5.89 5.86 14.43
CA ALA A 257 5.56 6.57 15.66
C ALA A 257 4.34 7.49 15.47
N ALA A 258 4.29 8.24 14.37
CA ALA A 258 3.13 9.06 14.00
C ALA A 258 1.86 8.22 13.80
N THR A 259 1.98 7.03 13.21
CA THR A 259 0.89 6.07 13.06
C THR A 259 0.37 5.56 14.40
N ILE A 260 1.27 5.16 15.30
CA ILE A 260 0.92 4.72 16.66
C ILE A 260 0.25 5.86 17.43
N TYR A 261 0.82 7.07 17.37
CA TYR A 261 0.26 8.26 18.00
C TYR A 261 -1.18 8.49 17.51
N LYS A 262 -1.42 8.51 16.18
CA LYS A 262 -2.76 8.67 15.61
C LYS A 262 -3.74 7.62 16.12
N CYS A 263 -3.34 6.36 16.10
CA CYS A 263 -4.22 5.27 16.52
C CYS A 263 -4.56 5.29 18.01
N LEU A 264 -3.63 5.75 18.87
CA LEU A 264 -3.84 5.87 20.32
C LEU A 264 -4.68 7.11 20.70
N THR A 265 -4.43 8.24 20.04
CA THR A 265 -5.00 9.53 20.43
C THR A 265 -6.24 9.90 19.60
N GLY A 266 -6.40 9.37 18.41
CA GLY A 266 -7.40 9.79 17.43
C GLY A 266 -7.01 11.08 16.69
N VAL A 267 -5.87 11.70 17.02
CA VAL A 267 -5.39 12.96 16.44
C VAL A 267 -4.22 12.69 15.52
N THR A 268 -4.24 13.21 14.30
CA THR A 268 -3.08 13.17 13.41
C THR A 268 -2.03 14.18 13.90
N PRO A 269 -0.74 13.79 14.01
CA PRO A 269 0.30 14.74 14.40
C PRO A 269 0.37 15.94 13.45
N PRO A 270 0.84 17.12 13.91
CA PRO A 270 1.20 18.22 13.02
C PRO A 270 2.28 17.80 12.01
N GLN A 271 2.43 18.50 10.90
CA GLN A 271 3.52 18.22 9.94
C GLN A 271 4.89 18.37 10.60
N SER A 272 5.82 17.50 10.20
CA SER A 272 7.19 17.54 10.73
C SER A 272 7.88 18.89 10.51
N VAL A 273 7.67 19.51 9.36
CA VAL A 273 8.23 20.83 9.03
C VAL A 273 7.65 21.94 9.89
N ASP A 274 6.36 21.89 10.24
CA ASP A 274 5.73 22.90 11.11
C ASP A 274 6.29 22.77 12.54
N ARG A 275 6.49 21.55 13.02
CA ARG A 275 7.06 21.25 14.34
C ARG A 275 8.49 21.75 14.53
N MET A 276 9.25 21.99 13.45
CA MET A 276 10.58 22.58 13.54
C MET A 276 10.54 24.06 13.94
N TYR A 277 9.44 24.75 13.66
CA TYR A 277 9.24 26.16 14.02
C TYR A 277 8.53 26.29 15.37
N GLU A 278 7.46 25.50 15.56
CA GLU A 278 6.68 25.47 16.78
C GLU A 278 6.12 24.06 16.97
N ASP A 279 6.56 23.36 18.03
CA ASP A 279 6.14 21.97 18.27
C ASP A 279 4.90 21.92 19.15
N ASP A 280 3.74 21.98 18.51
CA ASP A 280 2.41 21.88 19.15
C ASP A 280 1.99 20.43 19.43
N LEU A 281 2.88 19.43 19.26
CA LEU A 281 2.55 18.03 19.47
C LEU A 281 2.23 17.77 20.94
N LYS A 282 0.96 17.46 21.21
CA LYS A 282 0.50 17.12 22.56
C LYS A 282 0.99 15.74 22.98
N ARG A 283 1.35 15.60 24.26
CA ARG A 283 1.71 14.29 24.79
C ARG A 283 0.53 13.32 24.68
N PRO A 284 0.75 12.05 24.28
CA PRO A 284 -0.31 11.06 24.09
C PRO A 284 -1.21 10.87 25.30
N ASN A 285 -0.63 10.84 26.51
CA ASN A 285 -1.42 10.68 27.75
C ASN A 285 -2.29 11.90 28.07
N ALA A 286 -1.90 13.10 27.66
CA ALA A 286 -2.76 14.29 27.75
C ALA A 286 -4.02 14.16 26.86
N LEU A 287 -3.97 13.28 25.84
CA LEU A 287 -5.09 12.94 24.96
C LEU A 287 -5.77 11.60 25.33
N GLY A 288 -5.40 11.02 26.48
CA GLY A 288 -6.02 9.81 27.03
C GLY A 288 -5.52 8.49 26.40
N ALA A 289 -4.27 8.42 25.93
CA ALA A 289 -3.71 7.22 25.33
C ALA A 289 -3.49 6.05 26.30
N GLY A 290 -3.30 6.34 27.60
CA GLY A 290 -3.12 5.31 28.63
C GLY A 290 -1.80 4.55 28.54
N LEU A 291 -0.73 5.23 28.13
CA LEU A 291 0.63 4.70 28.05
C LEU A 291 1.31 4.75 29.43
N THR A 292 2.19 3.80 29.69
CA THR A 292 3.14 3.93 30.80
C THR A 292 4.14 5.05 30.52
N PRO A 293 4.79 5.66 31.55
CA PRO A 293 5.78 6.72 31.33
C PRO A 293 6.93 6.34 30.38
N PRO A 294 7.50 5.10 30.42
CA PRO A 294 8.50 4.66 29.47
C PRO A 294 7.99 4.57 28.01
N GLU A 295 6.75 4.05 27.84
CA GLU A 295 6.12 3.93 26.51
C GLU A 295 5.86 5.31 25.91
N GLU A 296 5.31 6.24 26.68
CA GLU A 296 5.11 7.60 26.22
C GLU A 296 6.42 8.29 25.88
N THR A 297 7.46 8.11 26.70
CA THR A 297 8.78 8.68 26.43
C THR A 297 9.39 8.12 25.15
N ALA A 298 9.25 6.80 24.91
CA ALA A 298 9.74 6.16 23.71
C ALA A 298 9.01 6.66 22.45
N LEU A 299 7.70 6.87 22.53
CA LEU A 299 6.88 7.33 21.41
C LEU A 299 7.16 8.82 21.05
N MET A 300 7.60 9.61 22.00
CA MET A 300 7.84 11.05 21.82
C MET A 300 9.29 11.40 21.44
N ARG A 301 10.19 10.42 21.32
CA ARG A 301 11.57 10.59 20.84
C ARG A 301 11.67 10.50 19.33
#